data_7ffd9e173a380d2d004f6396d7c771b1
#
_entry.id   7ffd9e173a380d2d004f6396d7c771b1
#
_cell.length_a   1.000
_cell.length_b   1.000
_cell.length_c   1.000
_cell.angle_alpha   90.00
_cell.angle_beta   90.00
_cell.angle_gamma   90.00
#
_symmetry.space_group_name_H-M   'P 1'
#
loop_
_entity.id
_entity.type
_entity.pdbx_description
1 polymer ?
#
loop_
_entity_poly.entity_id
_entity_poly.type
_entity_poly.pdbx_seq_one_letter_code
_entity_poly.pdbx_strand_id
1 'polypeptide(L)'
;MKIVILDAYAANPGDLSWDEFAALGELTVYDRTAQEDAAARIGDAEVVFINKVRLTDEIFAACPNLKLVSILATGYNIVDLAAAKRRGITVCNVPGYSTRAVVQMTFALLLEICQQVGLHSGAVHTGRWQTCPDFCFWDRPLIELDGKTMGIVGY
;
A
#
# COMPACT_ATOMS: atom_id res chain seq x y z
N MET A 1 0.66 12.54 24.96
CA MET A 1 -0.20 11.69 24.12
C MET A 1 0.61 10.48 23.70
N LYS A 2 0.06 9.27 23.87
CA LYS A 2 0.73 8.05 23.42
C LYS A 2 0.23 7.67 22.03
N ILE A 3 1.18 7.39 21.13
CA ILE A 3 0.95 7.13 19.70
C ILE A 3 1.60 5.79 19.34
N VAL A 4 0.88 4.93 18.66
CA VAL A 4 1.37 3.63 18.21
C VAL A 4 1.16 3.48 16.70
N ILE A 5 2.16 2.99 15.99
CA ILE A 5 2.08 2.54 14.61
C ILE A 5 2.23 1.02 14.60
N LEU A 6 1.22 0.29 14.11
CA LEU A 6 1.20 -1.17 14.23
C LEU A 6 1.87 -1.92 13.08
N ASP A 7 1.90 -1.36 11.89
CA ASP A 7 2.38 -2.03 10.67
C ASP A 7 3.07 -1.02 9.72
N ALA A 8 4.10 -0.37 10.27
CA ALA A 8 4.81 0.74 9.65
C ALA A 8 5.52 0.37 8.33
N TYR A 9 6.08 -0.84 8.24
CA TYR A 9 6.92 -1.25 7.10
C TYR A 9 6.22 -1.15 5.75
N ALA A 10 4.91 -1.42 5.70
CA ALA A 10 4.14 -1.34 4.46
C ALA A 10 3.94 0.11 3.96
N ALA A 11 3.99 1.10 4.86
CA ALA A 11 3.84 2.51 4.55
C ALA A 11 5.20 3.24 4.45
N ASN A 12 6.19 2.75 5.20
CA ASN A 12 7.52 3.34 5.27
C ASN A 12 8.58 2.22 5.45
N PRO A 13 9.15 1.70 4.38
CA PRO A 13 10.17 0.65 4.45
C PRO A 13 11.55 1.17 4.91
N GLY A 14 11.64 2.42 5.39
CA GLY A 14 12.86 3.05 5.90
C GLY A 14 13.35 4.24 5.07
N ASP A 15 12.54 4.74 4.14
CA ASP A 15 12.85 5.89 3.29
C ASP A 15 12.26 7.22 3.81
N LEU A 16 11.42 7.17 4.85
CA LEU A 16 10.84 8.34 5.49
C LEU A 16 11.17 8.37 7.00
N SER A 17 11.20 9.57 7.58
CA SER A 17 11.31 9.76 9.03
C SER A 17 9.92 9.74 9.71
N TRP A 18 9.89 9.27 10.95
CA TRP A 18 8.74 9.39 11.85
C TRP A 18 8.86 10.56 12.83
N ASP A 19 9.85 11.45 12.66
CA ASP A 19 10.15 12.53 13.61
C ASP A 19 8.98 13.50 13.79
N GLU A 20 8.23 13.79 12.73
CA GLU A 20 7.04 14.64 12.81
C GLU A 20 5.95 14.02 13.70
N PHE A 21 5.82 12.68 13.69
CA PHE A 21 4.90 11.96 14.58
C PHE A 21 5.43 11.92 16.01
N ALA A 22 6.72 11.71 16.18
CA ALA A 22 7.38 11.72 17.49
C ALA A 22 7.29 13.08 18.17
N ALA A 23 7.28 14.18 17.42
CA ALA A 23 7.07 15.52 17.94
C ALA A 23 5.67 15.75 18.56
N LEU A 24 4.68 14.91 18.20
CA LEU A 24 3.31 15.01 18.73
C LEU A 24 3.12 14.27 20.05
N GLY A 25 4.02 13.38 20.44
CA GLY A 25 3.92 12.60 21.67
C GLY A 25 4.88 11.44 21.76
N GLU A 26 4.64 10.56 22.74
CA GLU A 26 5.40 9.31 22.90
C GLU A 26 5.02 8.33 21.80
N LEU A 27 5.93 8.13 20.84
CA LEU A 27 5.72 7.29 19.67
C LEU A 27 6.35 5.91 19.83
N THR A 28 5.56 4.87 19.61
CA THR A 28 6.04 3.49 19.44
C THR A 28 5.74 3.01 18.03
N VAL A 29 6.74 2.48 17.35
CA VAL A 29 6.62 2.00 15.96
C VAL A 29 6.91 0.51 15.90
N TYR A 30 5.97 -0.25 15.34
CA TYR A 30 6.13 -1.66 15.00
C TYR A 30 6.12 -1.81 13.48
N ASP A 31 7.13 -2.47 12.93
CA ASP A 31 7.19 -2.76 11.49
C ASP A 31 6.04 -3.64 11.01
N ARG A 32 5.71 -4.65 11.82
CA ARG A 32 4.62 -5.61 11.56
C ARG A 32 4.00 -6.03 12.87
N THR A 33 2.68 -6.20 12.88
CA THR A 33 1.92 -6.66 14.04
C THR A 33 1.04 -7.83 13.64
N ALA A 34 1.15 -8.95 14.31
CA ALA A 34 0.20 -10.05 14.19
C ALA A 34 -1.17 -9.62 14.72
N GLN A 35 -2.24 -10.16 14.14
CA GLN A 35 -3.60 -9.72 14.47
C GLN A 35 -3.94 -9.93 15.95
N GLU A 36 -3.46 -11.02 16.53
CA GLU A 36 -3.62 -11.37 17.94
C GLU A 36 -2.90 -10.43 18.91
N ASP A 37 -1.81 -9.78 18.46
CA ASP A 37 -1.02 -8.85 19.26
C ASP A 37 -1.55 -7.42 19.22
N ALA A 38 -2.50 -7.12 18.33
CA ALA A 38 -2.93 -5.75 18.05
C ALA A 38 -3.39 -5.00 19.32
N ALA A 39 -4.28 -5.61 20.11
CA ALA A 39 -4.78 -5.00 21.33
C ALA A 39 -3.67 -4.76 22.37
N ALA A 40 -2.78 -5.74 22.55
CA ALA A 40 -1.67 -5.63 23.50
C ALA A 40 -0.67 -4.54 23.11
N ARG A 41 -0.41 -4.36 21.79
CA ARG A 41 0.49 -3.33 21.28
C ARG A 41 -0.12 -1.93 21.29
N ILE A 42 -1.44 -1.81 21.09
CA ILE A 42 -2.14 -0.55 21.29
C ILE A 42 -2.08 -0.16 22.76
N GLY A 43 -2.39 -1.10 23.67
CA GLY A 43 -2.32 -0.89 25.11
C GLY A 43 -3.14 0.31 25.57
N ASP A 44 -2.47 1.29 26.17
CA ASP A 44 -3.05 2.54 26.69
C ASP A 44 -2.89 3.74 25.73
N ALA A 45 -2.52 3.49 24.45
CA ALA A 45 -2.37 4.56 23.47
C ALA A 45 -3.68 5.28 23.16
N GLU A 46 -3.57 6.58 22.92
CA GLU A 46 -4.68 7.44 22.52
C GLU A 46 -4.87 7.50 21.02
N VAL A 47 -3.78 7.27 20.26
CA VAL A 47 -3.75 7.34 18.80
C VAL A 47 -3.09 6.09 18.25
N VAL A 48 -3.72 5.47 17.26
CA VAL A 48 -3.12 4.35 16.52
C VAL A 48 -3.11 4.62 15.03
N PHE A 49 -1.98 4.36 14.41
CA PHE A 49 -1.81 4.33 12.95
C PHE A 49 -1.73 2.88 12.48
N ILE A 50 -2.48 2.55 11.43
CA ILE A 50 -2.54 1.21 10.84
C ILE A 50 -2.50 1.27 9.32
N ASN A 51 -2.09 0.18 8.68
CA ASN A 51 -2.21 0.00 7.24
C ASN A 51 -3.08 -1.22 6.89
N LYS A 52 -2.82 -2.38 7.51
CA LYS A 52 -3.52 -3.66 7.23
C LYS A 52 -4.03 -4.39 8.46
N VAL A 53 -3.57 -4.04 9.66
CA VAL A 53 -4.08 -4.63 10.90
C VAL A 53 -5.56 -4.29 11.05
N ARG A 54 -6.40 -5.30 11.30
CA ARG A 54 -7.84 -5.08 11.47
C ARG A 54 -8.16 -4.60 12.89
N LEU A 55 -9.02 -3.60 12.99
CA LEU A 55 -9.54 -3.12 14.27
C LEU A 55 -11.03 -3.46 14.40
N THR A 56 -11.32 -4.39 15.30
CA THR A 56 -12.66 -4.89 15.60
C THR A 56 -13.20 -4.29 16.89
N ASP A 57 -14.50 -4.53 17.21
CA ASP A 57 -15.11 -4.07 18.44
C ASP A 57 -14.41 -4.64 19.70
N GLU A 58 -13.90 -5.88 19.63
CA GLU A 58 -13.14 -6.51 20.72
C GLU A 58 -11.83 -5.77 21.00
N ILE A 59 -11.10 -5.36 19.95
CA ILE A 59 -9.86 -4.58 20.10
C ILE A 59 -10.18 -3.21 20.69
N PHE A 60 -11.21 -2.53 20.23
CA PHE A 60 -11.63 -1.26 20.79
C PHE A 60 -12.07 -1.38 22.26
N ALA A 61 -12.73 -2.49 22.62
CA ALA A 61 -13.10 -2.76 24.01
C ALA A 61 -11.88 -2.94 24.92
N ALA A 62 -10.81 -3.56 24.39
CA ALA A 62 -9.57 -3.79 25.12
C ALA A 62 -8.69 -2.51 25.24
N CYS A 63 -8.95 -1.48 24.39
CA CYS A 63 -8.15 -0.25 24.32
C CYS A 63 -9.00 1.00 24.67
N PRO A 64 -9.44 1.19 25.93
CA PRO A 64 -10.42 2.20 26.29
C PRO A 64 -9.92 3.65 26.18
N ASN A 65 -8.61 3.86 26.08
CA ASN A 65 -8.01 5.18 25.93
C ASN A 65 -7.94 5.66 24.48
N LEU A 66 -8.23 4.76 23.51
CA LEU A 66 -8.09 5.06 22.08
C LEU A 66 -9.13 6.09 21.64
N LYS A 67 -8.66 7.17 21.03
CA LYS A 67 -9.47 8.32 20.56
C LYS A 67 -9.44 8.48 19.05
N LEU A 68 -8.31 8.10 18.42
CA LEU A 68 -8.08 8.27 16.99
C LEU A 68 -7.45 7.04 16.37
N VAL A 69 -8.03 6.58 15.26
CA VAL A 69 -7.47 5.63 14.34
C VAL A 69 -7.16 6.35 13.04
N SER A 70 -5.92 6.31 12.59
CA SER A 70 -5.54 6.81 11.27
C SER A 70 -5.05 5.67 10.39
N ILE A 71 -5.70 5.49 9.27
CA ILE A 71 -5.38 4.44 8.30
C ILE A 71 -4.40 5.03 7.28
N LEU A 72 -3.17 4.51 7.22
CA LEU A 72 -2.12 4.92 6.28
C LEU A 72 -2.37 4.35 4.88
N ALA A 73 -3.62 4.41 4.44
CA ALA A 73 -4.10 3.89 3.15
C ALA A 73 -5.42 4.55 2.76
N THR A 74 -5.86 4.32 1.52
CA THR A 74 -7.18 4.78 1.04
C THR A 74 -8.32 3.90 1.55
N GLY A 75 -8.15 2.56 1.54
CA GLY A 75 -9.18 1.61 1.97
C GLY A 75 -9.31 1.56 3.50
N TYR A 76 -10.54 1.58 3.99
CA TYR A 76 -10.87 1.61 5.42
C TYR A 76 -11.71 0.41 5.90
N ASN A 77 -11.93 -0.57 5.04
CA ASN A 77 -12.72 -1.78 5.34
C ASN A 77 -12.11 -2.69 6.42
N ILE A 78 -10.89 -2.39 6.86
CA ILE A 78 -10.19 -3.08 7.96
C ILE A 78 -10.61 -2.57 9.34
N VAL A 79 -11.39 -1.50 9.43
CA VAL A 79 -11.86 -0.91 10.68
C VAL A 79 -13.37 -1.09 10.81
N ASP A 80 -13.85 -1.57 11.95
CA ASP A 80 -15.27 -1.56 12.30
C ASP A 80 -15.69 -0.12 12.64
N LEU A 81 -16.15 0.60 11.60
CA LEU A 81 -16.58 2.00 11.74
C LEU A 81 -17.80 2.15 12.65
N ALA A 82 -18.69 1.15 12.70
CA ALA A 82 -19.86 1.19 13.57
C ALA A 82 -19.45 1.09 15.03
N ALA A 83 -18.52 0.19 15.35
CA ALA A 83 -17.95 0.05 16.68
C ALA A 83 -17.16 1.31 17.10
N ALA A 84 -16.30 1.82 16.21
CA ALA A 84 -15.55 3.06 16.46
C ALA A 84 -16.49 4.23 16.81
N LYS A 85 -17.55 4.41 16.02
CA LYS A 85 -18.56 5.45 16.25
C LYS A 85 -19.27 5.30 17.60
N ARG A 86 -19.69 4.07 17.98
CA ARG A 86 -20.32 3.80 19.27
C ARG A 86 -19.43 4.17 20.45
N ARG A 87 -18.12 4.04 20.27
CA ARG A 87 -17.10 4.31 21.30
C ARG A 87 -16.52 5.72 21.26
N GLY A 88 -16.99 6.56 20.33
CA GLY A 88 -16.49 7.93 20.17
C GLY A 88 -15.08 8.01 19.59
N ILE A 89 -14.60 6.94 18.90
CA ILE A 89 -13.28 6.89 18.27
C ILE A 89 -13.39 7.53 16.89
N THR A 90 -12.57 8.53 16.62
CA THR A 90 -12.45 9.14 15.30
C THR A 90 -11.64 8.22 14.37
N VAL A 91 -12.09 8.03 13.13
CA VAL A 91 -11.37 7.25 12.13
C VAL A 91 -11.09 8.13 10.92
N CYS A 92 -9.82 8.18 10.52
CA CYS A 92 -9.33 8.91 9.34
C CYS A 92 -8.61 7.96 8.39
N ASN A 93 -8.59 8.31 7.10
CA ASN A 93 -7.82 7.64 6.06
C ASN A 93 -7.15 8.66 5.15
N VAL A 94 -6.37 8.19 4.15
CA VAL A 94 -5.69 9.04 3.16
C VAL A 94 -6.25 8.75 1.76
N PRO A 95 -7.34 9.41 1.34
CA PRO A 95 -7.94 9.17 0.03
C PRO A 95 -7.08 9.73 -1.10
N GLY A 96 -7.03 9.00 -2.23
CA GLY A 96 -6.51 9.50 -3.50
C GLY A 96 -4.99 9.66 -3.64
N TYR A 97 -4.19 9.39 -2.62
CA TYR A 97 -2.74 9.61 -2.65
C TYR A 97 -2.01 8.76 -3.71
N SER A 98 -2.49 7.56 -3.97
CA SER A 98 -1.84 6.59 -4.87
C SER A 98 -2.43 6.56 -6.29
N THR A 99 -3.47 7.33 -6.59
CA THR A 99 -4.20 7.25 -7.87
C THR A 99 -3.27 7.39 -9.07
N ARG A 100 -2.38 8.37 -9.06
CA ARG A 100 -1.44 8.59 -10.17
C ARG A 100 -0.45 7.44 -10.33
N ALA A 101 0.08 6.90 -9.23
CA ALA A 101 1.01 5.77 -9.25
C ALA A 101 0.32 4.49 -9.75
N VAL A 102 -0.92 4.23 -9.35
CA VAL A 102 -1.72 3.08 -9.81
C VAL A 102 -1.99 3.19 -11.32
N VAL A 103 -2.39 4.37 -11.81
CA VAL A 103 -2.59 4.61 -13.25
C VAL A 103 -1.28 4.36 -14.03
N GLN A 104 -0.17 4.92 -13.57
CA GLN A 104 1.13 4.71 -14.21
C GLN A 104 1.52 3.22 -14.27
N MET A 105 1.35 2.48 -13.18
CA MET A 105 1.62 1.05 -13.13
C MET A 105 0.69 0.25 -14.06
N THR A 106 -0.58 0.63 -14.14
CA THR A 106 -1.56 -0.01 -15.06
C THR A 106 -1.09 0.08 -16.50
N PHE A 107 -0.65 1.26 -16.95
CA PHE A 107 -0.11 1.41 -18.30
C PHE A 107 1.24 0.74 -18.49
N ALA A 108 2.11 0.74 -17.48
CA ALA A 108 3.39 0.03 -17.55
C ALA A 108 3.19 -1.48 -17.75
N LEU A 109 2.27 -2.08 -17.00
CA LEU A 109 1.92 -3.50 -17.15
C LEU A 109 1.26 -3.80 -18.50
N LEU A 110 0.34 -2.95 -18.96
CA LEU A 110 -0.28 -3.10 -20.27
C LEU A 110 0.76 -3.08 -21.38
N LEU A 111 1.68 -2.12 -21.36
CA LEU A 111 2.73 -1.99 -22.38
C LEU A 111 3.74 -3.14 -22.29
N GLU A 112 4.07 -3.62 -21.08
CA GLU A 112 4.94 -4.80 -20.94
C GLU A 112 4.29 -6.05 -21.55
N ILE A 113 3.00 -6.27 -21.32
CA ILE A 113 2.25 -7.38 -21.92
C ILE A 113 2.26 -7.28 -23.46
N CYS A 114 2.05 -6.08 -23.98
CA CYS A 114 1.95 -5.86 -25.43
C CYS A 114 3.30 -5.87 -26.14
N GLN A 115 4.33 -5.26 -25.55
CA GLN A 115 5.62 -5.02 -26.20
C GLN A 115 6.76 -5.87 -25.64
N GLN A 116 6.56 -6.54 -24.50
CA GLN A 116 7.51 -7.45 -23.87
C GLN A 116 8.92 -6.84 -23.74
N VAL A 117 8.98 -5.60 -23.26
CA VAL A 117 10.21 -4.79 -23.17
C VAL A 117 11.27 -5.50 -22.32
N GLY A 118 10.88 -6.10 -21.20
CA GLY A 118 11.79 -6.84 -20.33
C GLY A 118 12.44 -8.03 -21.03
N LEU A 119 11.66 -8.82 -21.79
CA LEU A 119 12.16 -9.95 -22.58
C LEU A 119 13.20 -9.50 -23.62
N HIS A 120 12.86 -8.48 -24.41
CA HIS A 120 13.74 -7.98 -25.47
C HIS A 120 14.99 -7.30 -24.90
N SER A 121 14.86 -6.55 -23.81
CA SER A 121 16.00 -5.96 -23.09
C SER A 121 16.96 -7.05 -22.61
N GLY A 122 16.46 -8.12 -22.00
CA GLY A 122 17.29 -9.26 -21.58
C GLY A 122 18.02 -9.91 -22.76
N ALA A 123 17.33 -10.11 -23.87
CA ALA A 123 17.93 -10.66 -25.09
C ALA A 123 19.05 -9.77 -25.64
N VAL A 124 18.87 -8.45 -25.63
CA VAL A 124 19.93 -7.50 -26.06
C VAL A 124 21.14 -7.58 -25.14
N HIS A 125 20.96 -7.63 -23.83
CA HIS A 125 22.08 -7.73 -22.87
C HIS A 125 22.84 -9.04 -22.96
N THR A 126 22.22 -10.13 -23.46
CA THR A 126 22.88 -11.40 -23.72
C THR A 126 23.53 -11.49 -25.15
N GLY A 127 23.56 -10.38 -25.88
CA GLY A 127 24.25 -10.29 -27.17
C GLY A 127 23.42 -10.75 -28.38
N ARG A 128 22.13 -11.02 -28.21
CA ARG A 128 21.30 -11.52 -29.32
C ARG A 128 21.23 -10.55 -30.50
N TRP A 129 21.13 -9.25 -30.26
CA TRP A 129 21.09 -8.28 -31.37
C TRP A 129 22.39 -8.22 -32.14
N GLN A 130 23.53 -8.32 -31.44
CA GLN A 130 24.87 -8.31 -32.09
C GLN A 130 25.11 -9.49 -33.05
N THR A 131 24.45 -10.62 -32.79
CA THR A 131 24.57 -11.84 -33.57
C THR A 131 23.38 -12.06 -34.51
N CYS A 132 22.41 -11.16 -34.55
CA CYS A 132 21.26 -11.22 -35.42
C CYS A 132 21.69 -10.87 -36.87
N PRO A 133 21.30 -11.65 -37.88
CA PRO A 133 21.60 -11.33 -39.28
C PRO A 133 20.80 -10.08 -39.77
N ASP A 134 19.70 -9.74 -39.12
CA ASP A 134 18.83 -8.63 -39.47
C ASP A 134 19.05 -7.44 -38.54
N PHE A 135 18.59 -6.27 -38.95
CA PHE A 135 18.65 -5.04 -38.13
C PHE A 135 17.67 -5.03 -36.97
N CYS A 136 16.81 -6.02 -36.88
CA CYS A 136 15.80 -6.18 -35.81
C CYS A 136 15.57 -7.65 -35.47
N PHE A 137 15.00 -7.92 -34.33
CA PHE A 137 14.53 -9.24 -33.92
C PHE A 137 13.29 -9.16 -33.04
N TRP A 138 12.55 -10.23 -32.98
CA TRP A 138 11.45 -10.45 -32.05
C TRP A 138 11.38 -11.93 -31.67
N ASP A 139 11.01 -12.23 -30.45
CA ASP A 139 10.89 -13.60 -29.95
C ASP A 139 9.42 -14.06 -29.87
N ARG A 140 8.49 -13.12 -29.85
CA ARG A 140 7.05 -13.37 -29.82
C ARG A 140 6.30 -12.28 -30.59
N PRO A 141 5.08 -12.55 -31.06
CA PRO A 141 4.23 -11.54 -31.67
C PRO A 141 3.97 -10.39 -30.68
N LEU A 142 4.13 -9.18 -31.15
CA LEU A 142 3.82 -7.95 -30.38
C LEU A 142 2.38 -7.52 -30.67
N ILE A 143 1.80 -6.76 -29.77
CA ILE A 143 0.43 -6.28 -29.87
C ILE A 143 0.45 -4.76 -30.02
N GLU A 144 -0.01 -4.25 -31.16
CA GLU A 144 -0.32 -2.83 -31.32
C GLU A 144 -1.64 -2.49 -30.63
N LEU A 145 -1.68 -1.35 -29.94
CA LEU A 145 -2.87 -0.88 -29.22
C LEU A 145 -3.77 0.00 -30.11
N ASP A 146 -3.29 0.39 -31.28
CA ASP A 146 -4.08 1.22 -32.20
C ASP A 146 -5.41 0.53 -32.56
N GLY A 147 -6.48 1.31 -32.51
CA GLY A 147 -7.85 0.84 -32.76
C GLY A 147 -8.43 -0.14 -31.74
N LYS A 148 -7.72 -0.46 -30.63
CA LYS A 148 -8.22 -1.37 -29.58
C LYS A 148 -8.97 -0.64 -28.48
N THR A 149 -9.89 -1.35 -27.85
CA THR A 149 -10.66 -0.85 -26.72
C THR A 149 -10.13 -1.44 -25.41
N MET A 150 -9.86 -0.59 -24.44
CA MET A 150 -9.48 -0.99 -23.08
C MET A 150 -10.74 -1.13 -22.22
N GLY A 151 -10.99 -2.32 -21.70
CA GLY A 151 -12.04 -2.56 -20.72
C GLY A 151 -11.49 -2.35 -19.30
N ILE A 152 -12.26 -1.65 -18.45
CA ILE A 152 -11.94 -1.43 -17.02
C ILE A 152 -13.03 -2.11 -16.19
N VAL A 153 -12.63 -3.04 -15.33
CA VAL A 153 -13.53 -3.74 -14.41
C VAL A 153 -13.31 -3.19 -13.00
N GLY A 154 -14.38 -2.81 -12.31
CA GLY A 154 -14.31 -2.24 -10.96
C GLY A 154 -14.28 -0.71 -10.91
N TYR A 155 -14.81 -0.07 -11.93
CA TYR A 155 -15.01 1.39 -11.96
C TYR A 155 -16.17 1.80 -11.06
#